data_abbeabe672447ce8c4949953fb6f4746
#
_entry.id   abbeabe672447ce8c4949953fb6f4746
#
_cell.length_a   1.000
_cell.length_b   1.000
_cell.length_c   1.000
_cell.angle_alpha   90.00
_cell.angle_beta   90.00
_cell.angle_gamma   90.00
#
_symmetry.space_group_name_H-M   'P 1'
#
loop_
_entity.id
_entity.type
_entity.pdbx_description
1 polymer ?
#
loop_
_entity_poly.entity_id
_entity_poly.type
_entity_poly.pdbx_seq_one_letter_code
_entity_poly.pdbx_strand_id
1 'polypeptide(L)'
;MTLPAKILSIAGSDPSGGAGIQGDLKTFSALGCYGMAALSALTAQNTLGVQAVQAVSADFVAAQIESIFADISVDAVKIGMIGAVDNVAAIAAQLAKHAAKNVVLDPVLVATSGHSLGGDELAAPMRERLFPLIRLLTPNLMESALLAGGRMPENPTDMRAMALHLHRLGAPAVLVKGGHLPGGDAYDLLYDGAEFTEFSAPRLDTRNTHGTGCMLSAAIAARLGQGAALKQAVGDAKVFLSAALAAGAPLEIGAGHGPPQPFFKLWRSV
;
A
#
# COMPACT_ATOMS: atom_id res chain seq x y z
N MET A 1 29.78 1.61 -4.92
CA MET A 1 28.46 2.03 -4.41
C MET A 1 27.40 1.34 -5.23
N THR A 2 26.50 0.59 -4.61
CA THR A 2 25.31 0.06 -5.30
C THR A 2 24.36 1.23 -5.55
N LEU A 3 23.83 1.35 -6.79
CA LEU A 3 22.83 2.36 -7.11
C LEU A 3 21.53 2.07 -6.32
N PRO A 4 20.82 3.11 -5.84
CA PRO A 4 19.55 2.91 -5.16
C PRO A 4 18.51 2.34 -6.12
N ALA A 5 17.65 1.43 -5.61
CA ALA A 5 16.48 0.99 -6.36
C ALA A 5 15.51 2.17 -6.57
N LYS A 6 14.92 2.26 -7.76
CA LYS A 6 14.03 3.35 -8.19
C LYS A 6 12.59 2.87 -8.13
N ILE A 7 11.81 3.43 -7.21
CA ILE A 7 10.47 2.97 -6.89
C ILE A 7 9.45 4.05 -7.22
N LEU A 8 8.44 3.70 -8.01
CA LEU A 8 7.34 4.59 -8.37
C LEU A 8 6.14 4.35 -7.44
N SER A 9 5.66 5.39 -6.77
CA SER A 9 4.34 5.41 -6.15
C SER A 9 3.32 6.02 -7.10
N ILE A 10 2.19 5.33 -7.32
CA ILE A 10 1.02 5.84 -8.03
C ILE A 10 -0.11 5.90 -7.00
N ALA A 11 -0.39 7.07 -6.44
CA ALA A 11 -1.35 7.20 -5.35
C ALA A 11 -1.87 8.63 -5.18
N GLY A 12 -2.85 8.79 -4.32
CA GLY A 12 -3.32 10.10 -3.87
C GLY A 12 -2.30 10.79 -2.96
N SER A 13 -2.40 12.12 -2.91
CA SER A 13 -1.61 12.97 -2.01
C SER A 13 -2.30 13.09 -0.65
N ASP A 14 -1.55 12.95 0.43
CA ASP A 14 -1.96 13.28 1.79
C ASP A 14 -1.13 14.46 2.31
N PRO A 15 -1.69 15.69 2.33
CA PRO A 15 -0.96 16.89 2.76
C PRO A 15 -0.50 16.83 4.21
N SER A 16 -1.09 15.99 5.07
CA SER A 16 -0.61 15.78 6.44
C SER A 16 0.70 14.98 6.49
N GLY A 17 1.04 14.29 5.39
CA GLY A 17 2.31 13.60 5.22
C GLY A 17 2.39 12.22 5.84
N GLY A 18 1.28 11.67 6.37
CA GLY A 18 1.26 10.36 7.06
C GLY A 18 0.99 9.19 6.12
N ALA A 19 0.28 9.40 5.03
CA ALA A 19 -0.12 8.39 4.06
C ALA A 19 0.12 8.85 2.62
N GLY A 20 -0.51 8.19 1.65
CA GLY A 20 -0.42 8.54 0.25
C GLY A 20 1.01 8.58 -0.27
N ILE A 21 1.24 9.36 -1.35
CA ILE A 21 2.59 9.50 -1.92
C ILE A 21 3.60 10.04 -0.92
N GLN A 22 3.20 10.90 0.01
CA GLN A 22 4.11 11.46 1.01
C GLN A 22 4.62 10.39 1.98
N GLY A 23 3.74 9.51 2.46
CA GLY A 23 4.11 8.35 3.27
C GLY A 23 4.97 7.35 2.50
N ASP A 24 4.64 7.11 1.24
CA ASP A 24 5.38 6.20 0.35
C ASP A 24 6.81 6.71 0.11
N LEU A 25 6.97 7.98 -0.29
CA LEU A 25 8.28 8.59 -0.55
C LEU A 25 9.18 8.62 0.69
N LYS A 26 8.60 8.92 1.87
CA LYS A 26 9.32 8.83 3.16
C LYS A 26 9.80 7.40 3.42
N THR A 27 8.94 6.41 3.16
CA THR A 27 9.26 4.99 3.35
C THR A 27 10.36 4.53 2.39
N PHE A 28 10.28 4.89 1.11
CA PHE A 28 11.31 4.58 0.12
C PHE A 28 12.66 5.19 0.51
N SER A 29 12.66 6.47 0.91
CA SER A 29 13.87 7.17 1.34
C SER A 29 14.49 6.54 2.60
N ALA A 30 13.67 6.19 3.58
CA ALA A 30 14.12 5.53 4.82
C ALA A 30 14.74 4.14 4.56
N LEU A 31 14.33 3.47 3.48
CA LEU A 31 14.85 2.17 3.04
C LEU A 31 15.97 2.28 2.00
N GLY A 32 16.48 3.51 1.73
CA GLY A 32 17.60 3.74 0.83
C GLY A 32 17.25 3.62 -0.66
N CYS A 33 16.00 3.83 -1.04
CA CYS A 33 15.53 3.85 -2.43
C CYS A 33 15.36 5.27 -2.96
N TYR A 34 15.47 5.43 -4.28
CA TYR A 34 15.05 6.65 -4.98
C TYR A 34 13.54 6.56 -5.25
N GLY A 35 12.78 7.40 -4.58
CA GLY A 35 11.32 7.43 -4.69
C GLY A 35 10.82 8.43 -5.72
N MET A 36 9.89 8.00 -6.58
CA MET A 36 9.18 8.82 -7.56
C MET A 36 7.69 8.72 -7.29
N ALA A 37 6.90 9.69 -7.78
CA ALA A 37 5.45 9.69 -7.58
C ALA A 37 4.68 10.18 -8.81
N ALA A 38 3.56 9.50 -9.12
CA ALA A 38 2.50 9.96 -9.99
C ALA A 38 1.22 10.12 -9.15
N LEU A 39 0.62 11.30 -9.19
CA LEU A 39 -0.56 11.63 -8.40
C LEU A 39 -1.82 11.19 -9.11
N SER A 40 -2.65 10.40 -8.43
CA SER A 40 -3.98 9.96 -8.90
C SER A 40 -5.11 10.84 -8.34
N ALA A 41 -4.90 11.47 -7.17
CA ALA A 41 -5.82 12.37 -6.53
C ALA A 41 -5.10 13.34 -5.58
N LEU A 42 -5.71 14.47 -5.32
CA LEU A 42 -5.33 15.39 -4.24
C LEU A 42 -6.36 15.28 -3.13
N THR A 43 -5.93 15.40 -1.88
CA THR A 43 -6.86 15.47 -0.74
C THR A 43 -6.64 16.74 0.06
N ALA A 44 -7.70 17.24 0.67
CA ALA A 44 -7.63 18.07 1.86
C ALA A 44 -7.81 17.12 3.04
N GLN A 45 -6.71 16.84 3.75
CA GLN A 45 -6.65 15.78 4.76
C GLN A 45 -5.71 16.16 5.89
N ASN A 46 -6.06 15.74 7.09
CA ASN A 46 -5.23 15.86 8.28
C ASN A 46 -5.40 14.63 9.17
N THR A 47 -4.85 14.63 10.38
CA THR A 47 -4.94 13.49 11.32
C THR A 47 -6.37 13.19 11.81
N LEU A 48 -7.31 14.11 11.62
CA LEU A 48 -8.73 13.94 11.99
C LEU A 48 -9.57 13.28 10.88
N GLY A 49 -9.09 13.32 9.61
CA GLY A 49 -9.78 12.69 8.47
C GLY A 49 -9.61 13.43 7.15
N VAL A 50 -10.37 12.98 6.17
CA VAL A 50 -10.41 13.51 4.79
C VAL A 50 -11.58 14.48 4.68
N GLN A 51 -11.32 15.75 4.35
CA GLN A 51 -12.32 16.80 4.19
C GLN A 51 -12.78 16.95 2.75
N ALA A 52 -11.86 16.73 1.77
CA ALA A 52 -12.17 16.79 0.35
C ALA A 52 -11.20 15.93 -0.47
N VAL A 53 -11.67 15.49 -1.64
CA VAL A 53 -10.87 14.74 -2.62
C VAL A 53 -11.06 15.38 -3.99
N GLN A 54 -9.96 15.61 -4.70
CA GLN A 54 -9.93 16.08 -6.08
C GLN A 54 -9.22 15.02 -6.92
N ALA A 55 -9.94 14.30 -7.75
CA ALA A 55 -9.33 13.33 -8.68
C ALA A 55 -8.45 14.06 -9.73
N VAL A 56 -7.32 13.48 -10.06
CA VAL A 56 -6.52 13.86 -11.23
C VAL A 56 -7.10 13.13 -12.43
N SER A 57 -7.19 13.80 -13.57
CA SER A 57 -7.74 13.18 -14.79
C SER A 57 -6.89 12.00 -15.26
N ALA A 58 -7.55 10.98 -15.82
CA ALA A 58 -6.90 9.76 -16.29
C ALA A 58 -5.78 10.03 -17.30
N ASP A 59 -5.99 10.97 -18.21
CA ASP A 59 -4.99 11.39 -19.20
C ASP A 59 -3.74 11.98 -18.53
N PHE A 60 -3.93 12.77 -17.46
CA PHE A 60 -2.78 13.35 -16.76
C PHE A 60 -2.08 12.34 -15.85
N VAL A 61 -2.80 11.39 -15.26
CA VAL A 61 -2.20 10.24 -14.56
C VAL A 61 -1.34 9.43 -15.53
N ALA A 62 -1.87 9.11 -16.72
CA ALA A 62 -1.12 8.40 -17.75
C ALA A 62 0.13 9.18 -18.19
N ALA A 63 0.02 10.51 -18.40
CA ALA A 63 1.14 11.35 -18.79
C ALA A 63 2.25 11.39 -17.74
N GLN A 64 1.92 11.45 -16.44
CA GLN A 64 2.90 11.39 -15.36
C GLN A 64 3.67 10.06 -15.37
N ILE A 65 2.95 8.94 -15.50
CA ILE A 65 3.55 7.60 -15.54
C ILE A 65 4.44 7.46 -16.77
N GLU A 66 3.95 7.85 -17.95
CA GLU A 66 4.70 7.84 -19.21
C GLU A 66 6.00 8.63 -19.09
N SER A 67 5.93 9.86 -18.57
CA SER A 67 7.10 10.73 -18.41
C SER A 67 8.20 10.10 -17.57
N ILE A 68 7.83 9.35 -16.51
CA ILE A 68 8.79 8.65 -15.64
C ILE A 68 9.40 7.47 -16.38
N PHE A 69 8.58 6.59 -16.96
CA PHE A 69 9.08 5.37 -17.62
C PHE A 69 9.86 5.64 -18.90
N ALA A 70 9.61 6.78 -19.59
CA ALA A 70 10.34 7.17 -20.78
C ALA A 70 11.81 7.54 -20.50
N ASP A 71 12.14 7.93 -19.26
CA ASP A 71 13.47 8.39 -18.86
C ASP A 71 14.13 7.50 -17.81
N ILE A 72 13.35 6.97 -16.87
CA ILE A 72 13.86 6.29 -15.68
C ILE A 72 13.49 4.81 -15.71
N SER A 73 14.50 3.94 -15.58
CA SER A 73 14.29 2.50 -15.38
C SER A 73 13.71 2.25 -13.98
N VAL A 74 12.40 1.91 -13.89
CA VAL A 74 11.70 1.67 -12.63
C VAL A 74 11.88 0.23 -12.19
N ASP A 75 12.31 0.01 -10.94
CA ASP A 75 12.60 -1.33 -10.39
C ASP A 75 11.38 -1.96 -9.70
N ALA A 76 10.48 -1.13 -9.15
CA ALA A 76 9.18 -1.57 -8.60
C ALA A 76 8.16 -0.43 -8.62
N VAL A 77 6.88 -0.79 -8.56
CA VAL A 77 5.75 0.14 -8.51
C VAL A 77 4.89 -0.18 -7.29
N LYS A 78 4.49 0.84 -6.53
CA LYS A 78 3.42 0.73 -5.54
C LYS A 78 2.20 1.51 -6.03
N ILE A 79 1.05 0.87 -6.06
CA ILE A 79 -0.23 1.52 -6.34
C ILE A 79 -1.00 1.63 -5.01
N GLY A 80 -1.47 2.84 -4.69
CA GLY A 80 -2.33 3.09 -3.53
C GLY A 80 -3.72 3.58 -3.95
N MET A 81 -4.21 4.66 -3.33
CA MET A 81 -5.49 5.28 -3.67
C MET A 81 -5.51 5.72 -5.13
N ILE A 82 -6.45 5.19 -5.92
CA ILE A 82 -6.54 5.46 -7.37
C ILE A 82 -7.39 6.72 -7.70
N GLY A 83 -8.36 7.02 -6.85
CA GLY A 83 -9.15 8.26 -6.90
C GLY A 83 -10.34 8.25 -7.87
N ALA A 84 -10.29 7.56 -9.00
CA ALA A 84 -11.38 7.46 -9.97
C ALA A 84 -11.31 6.17 -10.79
N VAL A 85 -12.48 5.71 -11.30
CA VAL A 85 -12.58 4.46 -12.10
C VAL A 85 -11.74 4.55 -13.38
N ASP A 86 -11.77 5.69 -14.07
CA ASP A 86 -11.02 5.88 -15.32
C ASP A 86 -9.50 5.79 -15.11
N ASN A 87 -9.02 6.16 -13.92
CA ASN A 87 -7.61 6.04 -13.57
C ASN A 87 -7.14 4.58 -13.52
N VAL A 88 -8.03 3.62 -13.19
CA VAL A 88 -7.69 2.18 -13.21
C VAL A 88 -7.26 1.76 -14.61
N ALA A 89 -8.03 2.15 -15.64
CA ALA A 89 -7.72 1.82 -17.03
C ALA A 89 -6.42 2.50 -17.50
N ALA A 90 -6.24 3.77 -17.16
CA ALA A 90 -5.05 4.54 -17.51
C ALA A 90 -3.78 3.94 -16.87
N ILE A 91 -3.82 3.62 -15.58
CA ILE A 91 -2.71 2.98 -14.87
C ILE A 91 -2.40 1.61 -15.47
N ALA A 92 -3.42 0.76 -15.70
CA ALA A 92 -3.24 -0.57 -16.28
C ALA A 92 -2.59 -0.51 -17.67
N ALA A 93 -3.04 0.42 -18.51
CA ALA A 93 -2.48 0.62 -19.85
C ALA A 93 -0.99 1.00 -19.79
N GLN A 94 -0.61 1.89 -18.90
CA GLN A 94 0.79 2.31 -18.74
C GLN A 94 1.67 1.19 -18.16
N LEU A 95 1.19 0.46 -17.15
CA LEU A 95 1.93 -0.69 -16.60
C LEU A 95 2.18 -1.77 -17.65
N ALA A 96 1.18 -2.08 -18.48
CA ALA A 96 1.30 -3.05 -19.57
C ALA A 96 2.25 -2.56 -20.66
N LYS A 97 2.13 -1.29 -21.10
CA LYS A 97 2.98 -0.67 -22.11
C LYS A 97 4.47 -0.74 -21.74
N HIS A 98 4.78 -0.46 -20.50
CA HIS A 98 6.16 -0.41 -20.01
C HIS A 98 6.65 -1.74 -19.40
N ALA A 99 5.83 -2.80 -19.46
CA ALA A 99 6.14 -4.09 -18.82
C ALA A 99 6.62 -3.91 -17.36
N ALA A 100 5.90 -3.10 -16.59
CA ALA A 100 6.27 -2.72 -15.23
C ALA A 100 6.48 -3.95 -14.34
N LYS A 101 7.56 -3.94 -13.56
CA LYS A 101 7.95 -5.06 -12.71
C LYS A 101 7.61 -4.78 -11.26
N ASN A 102 7.49 -5.86 -10.47
CA ASN A 102 7.35 -5.78 -9.00
C ASN A 102 6.21 -4.82 -8.57
N VAL A 103 5.05 -4.91 -9.20
CA VAL A 103 3.91 -4.06 -8.92
C VAL A 103 3.21 -4.55 -7.65
N VAL A 104 3.12 -3.70 -6.62
CA VAL A 104 2.37 -3.94 -5.38
C VAL A 104 1.10 -3.08 -5.40
N LEU A 105 -0.06 -3.70 -5.33
CA LEU A 105 -1.35 -3.02 -5.25
C LEU A 105 -1.86 -3.03 -3.81
N ASP A 106 -1.89 -1.86 -3.20
CA ASP A 106 -2.61 -1.61 -1.96
C ASP A 106 -3.98 -1.02 -2.31
N PRO A 107 -5.07 -1.80 -2.23
CA PRO A 107 -6.36 -1.41 -2.78
C PRO A 107 -7.09 -0.48 -1.81
N VAL A 108 -6.59 0.74 -1.66
CA VAL A 108 -7.14 1.73 -0.73
C VAL A 108 -8.54 2.15 -1.19
N LEU A 109 -9.57 1.43 -0.73
CA LEU A 109 -10.98 1.64 -1.06
C LEU A 109 -11.69 2.49 0.01
N VAL A 110 -11.19 2.45 1.25
CA VAL A 110 -11.74 3.17 2.40
C VAL A 110 -10.61 3.82 3.18
N ALA A 111 -10.76 5.08 3.54
CA ALA A 111 -9.79 5.76 4.40
C ALA A 111 -9.83 5.17 5.83
N THR A 112 -8.72 5.29 6.58
CA THR A 112 -8.66 4.89 8.00
C THR A 112 -9.75 5.57 8.85
N SER A 113 -10.20 6.76 8.44
CA SER A 113 -11.33 7.48 9.05
C SER A 113 -12.71 6.94 8.69
N GLY A 114 -12.80 5.87 7.88
CA GLY A 114 -14.07 5.31 7.41
C GLY A 114 -14.67 6.00 6.19
N HIS A 115 -14.01 7.02 5.64
CA HIS A 115 -14.51 7.71 4.43
C HIS A 115 -14.33 6.82 3.20
N SER A 116 -15.37 6.63 2.39
CA SER A 116 -15.29 5.89 1.12
C SER A 116 -14.41 6.66 0.13
N LEU A 117 -13.44 5.97 -0.46
CA LEU A 117 -12.50 6.51 -1.46
C LEU A 117 -12.78 5.94 -2.86
N GLY A 118 -14.04 5.63 -3.15
CA GLY A 118 -14.48 5.01 -4.40
C GLY A 118 -14.85 3.52 -4.29
N GLY A 119 -14.81 2.96 -3.10
CA GLY A 119 -15.27 1.65 -2.63
C GLY A 119 -15.66 0.63 -3.70
N ASP A 120 -16.97 0.34 -3.80
CA ASP A 120 -17.49 -0.74 -4.66
C ASP A 120 -17.26 -0.51 -6.17
N GLU A 121 -17.25 0.75 -6.63
CA GLU A 121 -17.08 1.07 -8.05
C GLU A 121 -15.70 0.74 -8.58
N LEU A 122 -14.68 0.78 -7.72
CA LEU A 122 -13.30 0.47 -8.08
C LEU A 122 -12.98 -1.02 -8.03
N ALA A 123 -13.71 -1.81 -7.24
CA ALA A 123 -13.37 -3.21 -6.97
C ALA A 123 -13.36 -4.08 -8.25
N ALA A 124 -14.39 -3.98 -9.08
CA ALA A 124 -14.48 -4.75 -10.33
C ALA A 124 -13.42 -4.30 -11.36
N PRO A 125 -13.25 -2.99 -11.67
CA PRO A 125 -12.18 -2.55 -12.57
C PRO A 125 -10.78 -2.93 -12.11
N MET A 126 -10.48 -2.89 -10.80
CA MET A 126 -9.19 -3.33 -10.24
C MET A 126 -8.93 -4.82 -10.52
N ARG A 127 -9.95 -5.68 -10.26
CA ARG A 127 -9.83 -7.12 -10.54
C ARG A 127 -9.55 -7.40 -12.00
N GLU A 128 -10.33 -6.77 -12.88
CA GLU A 128 -10.27 -7.04 -14.33
C GLU A 128 -8.99 -6.53 -14.97
N ARG A 129 -8.51 -5.35 -14.55
CA ARG A 129 -7.44 -4.64 -15.25
C ARG A 129 -6.10 -4.64 -14.55
N LEU A 130 -6.07 -4.63 -13.20
CA LEU A 130 -4.82 -4.54 -12.43
C LEU A 130 -4.34 -5.90 -11.92
N PHE A 131 -5.22 -6.82 -11.49
CA PHE A 131 -4.78 -8.11 -10.95
C PHE A 131 -3.83 -8.88 -11.87
N PRO A 132 -4.04 -8.93 -13.20
CA PRO A 132 -3.10 -9.62 -14.09
C PRO A 132 -1.72 -8.96 -14.22
N LEU A 133 -1.58 -7.71 -13.76
CA LEU A 133 -0.37 -6.90 -13.93
C LEU A 133 0.44 -6.74 -12.63
N ILE A 134 -0.13 -7.15 -11.50
CA ILE A 134 0.54 -7.00 -10.20
C ILE A 134 1.36 -8.24 -9.83
N ARG A 135 2.31 -8.05 -8.94
CA ARG A 135 3.02 -9.14 -8.26
C ARG A 135 2.38 -9.51 -6.93
N LEU A 136 1.80 -8.51 -6.24
CA LEU A 136 1.22 -8.68 -4.91
C LEU A 136 0.03 -7.75 -4.72
N LEU A 137 -1.05 -8.29 -4.16
CA LEU A 137 -2.20 -7.57 -3.64
C LEU A 137 -2.12 -7.51 -2.11
N THR A 138 -2.34 -6.33 -1.48
CA THR A 138 -2.21 -6.17 -0.02
C THR A 138 -3.49 -5.61 0.63
N PRO A 139 -4.65 -6.26 0.57
CA PRO A 139 -5.89 -5.78 1.14
C PRO A 139 -5.92 -5.97 2.66
N ASN A 140 -6.58 -5.05 3.37
CA ASN A 140 -7.06 -5.31 4.71
C ASN A 140 -8.33 -6.18 4.69
N LEU A 141 -8.89 -6.53 5.86
CA LEU A 141 -10.05 -7.42 5.96
C LEU A 141 -11.27 -6.88 5.22
N MET A 142 -11.55 -5.57 5.35
CA MET A 142 -12.68 -4.91 4.70
C MET A 142 -12.46 -4.81 3.19
N GLU A 143 -11.30 -4.37 2.76
CA GLU A 143 -10.92 -4.30 1.35
C GLU A 143 -10.96 -5.66 0.67
N SER A 144 -10.53 -6.72 1.38
CA SER A 144 -10.60 -8.08 0.86
C SER A 144 -12.04 -8.53 0.60
N ALA A 145 -12.97 -8.20 1.50
CA ALA A 145 -14.39 -8.47 1.33
C ALA A 145 -15.00 -7.72 0.15
N LEU A 146 -14.68 -6.43 0.01
CA LEU A 146 -15.15 -5.61 -1.13
C LEU A 146 -14.63 -6.14 -2.46
N LEU A 147 -13.33 -6.44 -2.54
CA LEU A 147 -12.72 -7.01 -3.75
C LEU A 147 -13.26 -8.40 -4.09
N ALA A 148 -13.61 -9.20 -3.11
CA ALA A 148 -14.15 -10.54 -3.32
C ALA A 148 -15.66 -10.55 -3.58
N GLY A 149 -16.38 -9.46 -3.27
CA GLY A 149 -17.84 -9.44 -3.26
C GLY A 149 -18.44 -10.36 -2.19
N GLY A 150 -17.77 -10.46 -1.03
CA GLY A 150 -18.10 -11.43 0.00
C GLY A 150 -18.11 -10.86 1.43
N ARG A 151 -18.10 -11.76 2.40
CA ARG A 151 -18.09 -11.43 3.83
C ARG A 151 -16.67 -11.13 4.29
N MET A 152 -16.54 -10.18 5.22
CA MET A 152 -15.26 -9.85 5.85
C MET A 152 -14.74 -11.03 6.70
N PRO A 153 -13.44 -11.41 6.56
CA PRO A 153 -12.84 -12.45 7.39
C PRO A 153 -12.84 -12.07 8.87
N GLU A 154 -13.15 -13.04 9.74
CA GLU A 154 -13.24 -12.82 11.19
C GLU A 154 -12.13 -13.58 11.97
N ASN A 155 -11.44 -14.49 11.31
CA ASN A 155 -10.40 -15.35 11.91
C ASN A 155 -9.35 -15.78 10.85
N PRO A 156 -8.24 -16.39 11.25
CA PRO A 156 -7.20 -16.84 10.32
C PRO A 156 -7.68 -17.86 9.26
N THR A 157 -8.67 -18.70 9.57
CA THR A 157 -9.24 -19.65 8.60
C THR A 157 -9.98 -18.92 7.49
N ASP A 158 -10.79 -17.90 7.84
CA ASP A 158 -11.48 -17.06 6.88
C ASP A 158 -10.48 -16.28 6.01
N MET A 159 -9.36 -15.78 6.59
CA MET A 159 -8.31 -15.11 5.84
C MET A 159 -7.66 -16.03 4.81
N ARG A 160 -7.44 -17.32 5.13
CA ARG A 160 -6.91 -18.30 4.17
C ARG A 160 -7.90 -18.52 3.02
N ALA A 161 -9.18 -18.70 3.32
CA ALA A 161 -10.23 -18.85 2.32
C ALA A 161 -10.31 -17.61 1.41
N MET A 162 -10.23 -16.40 1.99
CA MET A 162 -10.26 -15.13 1.30
C MET A 162 -9.05 -14.95 0.37
N ALA A 163 -7.84 -15.24 0.86
CA ALA A 163 -6.62 -15.16 0.04
C ALA A 163 -6.69 -16.06 -1.19
N LEU A 164 -7.16 -17.32 -1.01
CA LEU A 164 -7.40 -18.26 -2.13
C LEU A 164 -8.46 -17.76 -3.08
N HIS A 165 -9.53 -17.11 -2.56
CA HIS A 165 -10.58 -16.58 -3.42
C HIS A 165 -10.06 -15.41 -4.27
N LEU A 166 -9.36 -14.45 -3.69
CA LEU A 166 -8.75 -13.35 -4.42
C LEU A 166 -7.70 -13.83 -5.43
N HIS A 167 -6.96 -14.87 -5.10
CA HIS A 167 -6.04 -15.51 -6.05
C HIS A 167 -6.78 -16.09 -7.26
N ARG A 168 -7.90 -16.80 -7.06
CA ARG A 168 -8.74 -17.33 -8.15
C ARG A 168 -9.38 -16.20 -9.00
N LEU A 169 -9.56 -15.02 -8.42
CA LEU A 169 -10.01 -13.81 -9.14
C LEU A 169 -8.89 -13.14 -9.95
N GLY A 170 -7.67 -13.70 -9.93
CA GLY A 170 -6.55 -13.30 -10.79
C GLY A 170 -5.38 -12.62 -10.11
N ALA A 171 -5.40 -12.40 -8.79
CA ALA A 171 -4.24 -11.85 -8.06
C ALA A 171 -3.14 -12.94 -7.92
N PRO A 172 -1.91 -12.74 -8.44
CA PRO A 172 -0.86 -13.77 -8.39
C PRO A 172 -0.44 -14.15 -6.97
N ALA A 173 -0.37 -13.16 -6.07
CA ALA A 173 -0.13 -13.35 -4.65
C ALA A 173 -0.99 -12.36 -3.84
N VAL A 174 -1.37 -12.76 -2.61
CA VAL A 174 -2.27 -11.97 -1.76
C VAL A 174 -1.72 -11.93 -0.33
N LEU A 175 -1.50 -10.73 0.20
CA LEU A 175 -1.22 -10.48 1.61
C LEU A 175 -2.47 -9.91 2.28
N VAL A 176 -3.26 -10.73 2.95
CA VAL A 176 -4.41 -10.25 3.73
C VAL A 176 -3.90 -9.68 5.05
N LYS A 177 -4.12 -8.37 5.26
CA LYS A 177 -3.71 -7.64 6.47
C LYS A 177 -4.75 -7.83 7.57
N GLY A 178 -4.43 -8.61 8.60
CA GLY A 178 -5.34 -8.94 9.72
C GLY A 178 -5.10 -8.13 10.99
N GLY A 179 -4.44 -6.99 10.90
CA GLY A 179 -4.11 -6.15 12.05
C GLY A 179 -5.31 -5.72 12.92
N HIS A 180 -6.55 -5.88 12.45
CA HIS A 180 -7.78 -5.60 13.19
C HIS A 180 -8.50 -6.86 13.72
N LEU A 181 -7.93 -8.06 13.50
CA LEU A 181 -8.49 -9.27 14.11
C LEU A 181 -8.44 -9.17 15.64
N PRO A 182 -9.41 -9.76 16.35
CA PRO A 182 -9.33 -9.92 17.79
C PRO A 182 -8.08 -10.71 18.19
N GLY A 183 -7.40 -10.31 19.24
CA GLY A 183 -6.20 -10.96 19.74
C GLY A 183 -5.05 -10.02 20.08
N GLY A 184 -3.96 -10.57 20.65
CA GLY A 184 -2.82 -9.78 21.13
C GLY A 184 -1.85 -9.34 20.05
N ASP A 185 -1.77 -10.05 18.91
CA ASP A 185 -0.81 -9.81 17.84
C ASP A 185 -1.46 -9.22 16.59
N ALA A 186 -0.69 -8.39 15.87
CA ALA A 186 -1.02 -7.95 14.53
C ALA A 186 -0.61 -9.05 13.53
N TYR A 187 -1.59 -9.82 13.07
CA TYR A 187 -1.42 -10.99 12.21
C TYR A 187 -1.70 -10.64 10.75
N ASP A 188 -0.80 -11.01 9.84
CA ASP A 188 -0.99 -10.90 8.39
C ASP A 188 -0.70 -12.25 7.74
N LEU A 189 -1.42 -12.57 6.66
CA LEU A 189 -1.35 -13.85 5.96
C LEU A 189 -1.02 -13.64 4.48
N LEU A 190 0.14 -14.13 4.05
CA LEU A 190 0.54 -14.19 2.64
C LEU A 190 0.14 -15.56 2.05
N TYR A 191 -0.48 -15.51 0.87
CA TYR A 191 -0.54 -16.63 -0.08
C TYR A 191 0.23 -16.21 -1.32
N ASP A 192 1.30 -16.91 -1.67
CA ASP A 192 2.21 -16.55 -2.77
C ASP A 192 1.86 -17.22 -4.11
N GLY A 193 0.71 -17.88 -4.18
CA GLY A 193 0.27 -18.70 -5.30
C GLY A 193 0.52 -20.20 -5.13
N ALA A 194 1.33 -20.60 -4.13
CA ALA A 194 1.68 -21.99 -3.84
C ALA A 194 1.49 -22.32 -2.35
N GLU A 195 2.05 -21.53 -1.45
CA GLU A 195 2.03 -21.78 -0.01
C GLU A 195 1.55 -20.56 0.79
N PHE A 196 1.13 -20.84 2.03
CA PHE A 196 0.79 -19.83 3.01
C PHE A 196 1.98 -19.53 3.91
N THR A 197 2.20 -18.22 4.18
CA THR A 197 3.15 -17.76 5.20
C THR A 197 2.45 -16.78 6.13
N GLU A 198 2.63 -16.99 7.43
CA GLU A 198 2.08 -16.13 8.48
C GLU A 198 3.13 -15.15 8.98
N PHE A 199 2.72 -13.92 9.20
CA PHE A 199 3.56 -12.86 9.78
C PHE A 199 2.84 -12.29 10.99
N SER A 200 3.47 -12.36 12.15
CA SER A 200 2.93 -11.84 13.40
C SER A 200 3.90 -10.84 14.02
N ALA A 201 3.35 -9.85 14.69
CA ALA A 201 4.11 -8.90 15.50
C ALA A 201 3.24 -8.44 16.68
N PRO A 202 3.84 -8.13 17.85
CA PRO A 202 3.09 -7.61 18.98
C PRO A 202 2.29 -6.37 18.58
N ARG A 203 1.03 -6.30 19.01
CA ARG A 203 0.20 -5.13 18.79
C ARG A 203 0.66 -4.02 19.75
N LEU A 204 0.96 -2.87 19.20
CA LEU A 204 1.33 -1.69 19.98
C LEU A 204 0.08 -0.88 20.30
N ASP A 205 -0.04 -0.50 21.58
CA ASP A 205 -1.08 0.43 22.01
C ASP A 205 -0.66 1.86 21.64
N THR A 206 -1.09 2.29 20.47
CA THR A 206 -0.81 3.64 19.95
C THR A 206 -1.96 4.11 19.05
N ARG A 207 -2.24 5.42 19.12
CA ARG A 207 -3.17 6.08 18.18
C ARG A 207 -2.51 6.44 16.84
N ASN A 208 -1.15 6.36 16.76
CA ASN A 208 -0.38 6.79 15.60
C ASN A 208 -0.34 5.70 14.51
N THR A 209 -1.51 5.37 13.95
CA THR A 209 -1.71 4.28 12.99
C THR A 209 -2.04 4.78 11.57
N HIS A 210 -2.14 6.11 11.36
CA HIS A 210 -2.44 6.68 10.05
C HIS A 210 -1.35 6.35 9.02
N GLY A 211 -1.73 5.74 7.91
CA GLY A 211 -0.80 5.38 6.83
C GLY A 211 -0.02 4.07 7.05
N THR A 212 -0.34 3.25 8.05
CA THR A 212 0.33 1.95 8.28
C THR A 212 0.22 1.01 7.09
N GLY A 213 -0.95 0.93 6.43
CA GLY A 213 -1.16 0.15 5.21
C GLY A 213 -0.28 0.63 4.07
N CYS A 214 -0.28 1.96 3.81
CA CYS A 214 0.58 2.58 2.80
C CYS A 214 2.07 2.32 3.08
N MET A 215 2.51 2.47 4.35
CA MET A 215 3.89 2.21 4.73
C MET A 215 4.28 0.75 4.52
N LEU A 216 3.42 -0.22 4.87
CA LEU A 216 3.68 -1.64 4.65
C LEU A 216 3.84 -1.95 3.16
N SER A 217 2.88 -1.55 2.34
CA SER A 217 2.91 -1.81 0.89
C SER A 217 4.07 -1.09 0.19
N ALA A 218 4.41 0.13 0.61
CA ALA A 218 5.58 0.86 0.13
C ALA A 218 6.90 0.17 0.53
N ALA A 219 7.01 -0.30 1.77
CA ALA A 219 8.19 -1.03 2.22
C ALA A 219 8.37 -2.37 1.47
N ILE A 220 7.27 -3.08 1.18
CA ILE A 220 7.32 -4.29 0.34
C ILE A 220 7.82 -3.94 -1.06
N ALA A 221 7.28 -2.89 -1.70
CA ALA A 221 7.70 -2.46 -3.04
C ALA A 221 9.20 -2.08 -3.04
N ALA A 222 9.68 -1.36 -2.01
CA ALA A 222 11.08 -1.03 -1.86
C ALA A 222 11.96 -2.28 -1.80
N ARG A 223 11.60 -3.28 -0.98
CA ARG A 223 12.37 -4.53 -0.86
C ARG A 223 12.36 -5.36 -2.14
N LEU A 224 11.21 -5.43 -2.83
CA LEU A 224 11.12 -6.08 -4.13
C LEU A 224 11.98 -5.39 -5.18
N GLY A 225 11.99 -4.06 -5.21
CA GLY A 225 12.85 -3.26 -6.10
C GLY A 225 14.35 -3.45 -5.79
N GLN A 226 14.71 -3.69 -4.54
CA GLN A 226 16.06 -4.06 -4.10
C GLN A 226 16.45 -5.53 -4.40
N GLY A 227 15.55 -6.31 -5.01
CA GLY A 227 15.80 -7.70 -5.42
C GLY A 227 15.45 -8.77 -4.40
N ALA A 228 14.78 -8.45 -3.30
CA ALA A 228 14.34 -9.44 -2.31
C ALA A 228 13.28 -10.38 -2.88
N ALA A 229 13.28 -11.65 -2.43
CA ALA A 229 12.19 -12.58 -2.68
C ALA A 229 10.91 -12.11 -1.99
N LEU A 230 9.72 -12.47 -2.52
CA LEU A 230 8.43 -11.97 -2.05
C LEU A 230 8.22 -12.20 -0.54
N LYS A 231 8.43 -13.40 -0.06
CA LYS A 231 8.30 -13.76 1.37
C LYS A 231 9.22 -12.94 2.26
N GLN A 232 10.47 -12.74 1.84
CA GLN A 232 11.45 -11.92 2.55
C GLN A 232 11.04 -10.44 2.53
N ALA A 233 10.60 -9.91 1.38
CA ALA A 233 10.15 -8.52 1.26
C ALA A 233 9.00 -8.20 2.21
N VAL A 234 8.03 -9.12 2.35
CA VAL A 234 6.91 -8.98 3.30
C VAL A 234 7.41 -9.03 4.75
N GLY A 235 8.28 -9.99 5.09
CA GLY A 235 8.85 -10.10 6.44
C GLY A 235 9.64 -8.85 6.84
N ASP A 236 10.55 -8.38 5.97
CA ASP A 236 11.34 -7.17 6.20
C ASP A 236 10.45 -5.93 6.36
N ALA A 237 9.41 -5.81 5.54
CA ALA A 237 8.46 -4.71 5.61
C ALA A 237 7.64 -4.74 6.92
N LYS A 238 7.26 -5.92 7.41
CA LYS A 238 6.57 -6.09 8.70
C LYS A 238 7.45 -5.64 9.86
N VAL A 239 8.72 -6.04 9.87
CA VAL A 239 9.71 -5.61 10.87
C VAL A 239 9.91 -4.09 10.82
N PHE A 240 10.06 -3.51 9.62
CA PHE A 240 10.21 -2.07 9.43
C PHE A 240 8.99 -1.31 9.96
N LEU A 241 7.76 -1.74 9.61
CA LEU A 241 6.53 -1.12 10.08
C LEU A 241 6.41 -1.18 11.61
N SER A 242 6.71 -2.32 12.23
CA SER A 242 6.64 -2.48 13.69
C SER A 242 7.60 -1.53 14.40
N ALA A 243 8.82 -1.38 13.88
CA ALA A 243 9.79 -0.42 14.42
C ALA A 243 9.35 1.04 14.21
N ALA A 244 8.77 1.36 13.04
CA ALA A 244 8.24 2.70 12.74
C ALA A 244 7.04 3.06 13.62
N LEU A 245 6.16 2.08 13.93
CA LEU A 245 5.04 2.26 14.86
C LEU A 245 5.54 2.52 16.29
N ALA A 246 6.49 1.73 16.78
CA ALA A 246 7.07 1.91 18.12
C ALA A 246 7.73 3.29 18.26
N ALA A 247 8.50 3.72 17.25
CA ALA A 247 9.14 5.04 17.24
C ALA A 247 8.14 6.19 17.03
N GLY A 248 7.02 5.93 16.36
CA GLY A 248 5.94 6.88 16.15
C GLY A 248 5.04 7.08 17.38
N ALA A 249 4.97 6.10 18.28
CA ALA A 249 4.05 6.11 19.42
C ALA A 249 4.12 7.39 20.28
N PRO A 250 5.32 7.93 20.61
CA PRO A 250 5.44 9.16 21.40
C PRO A 250 5.24 10.44 20.58
N LEU A 251 5.06 10.38 19.26
CA LEU A 251 4.93 11.59 18.43
C LEU A 251 3.55 12.21 18.60
N GLU A 252 3.52 13.49 18.84
CA GLU A 252 2.31 14.30 18.96
C GLU A 252 2.08 15.08 17.65
N ILE A 253 1.75 14.33 16.56
CA ILE A 253 1.46 14.92 15.24
C ILE A 253 -0.05 15.01 15.06
N GLY A 254 -0.60 16.19 15.34
CA GLY A 254 -2.03 16.47 15.24
C GLY A 254 -2.86 15.87 16.38
N ALA A 255 -4.15 16.18 16.38
CA ALA A 255 -5.08 15.76 17.45
C ALA A 255 -5.75 14.40 17.21
N GLY A 256 -5.68 13.87 15.98
CA GLY A 256 -6.29 12.62 15.58
C GLY A 256 -5.30 11.45 15.55
N HIS A 257 -5.47 10.57 14.55
CA HIS A 257 -4.55 9.46 14.31
C HIS A 257 -3.26 9.98 13.65
N GLY A 258 -2.16 10.00 14.41
CA GLY A 258 -0.84 10.36 13.90
C GLY A 258 -0.23 9.26 13.04
N PRO A 259 0.86 9.55 12.29
CA PRO A 259 1.56 8.57 11.47
C PRO A 259 2.62 7.79 12.26
N PRO A 260 3.03 6.60 11.79
CA PRO A 260 4.28 5.96 12.18
C PRO A 260 5.50 6.82 11.80
N GLN A 261 6.67 6.54 12.40
CA GLN A 261 7.92 7.26 12.16
C GLN A 261 8.88 6.46 11.27
N PRO A 262 8.91 6.66 9.94
CA PRO A 262 9.75 5.89 9.03
C PRO A 262 11.25 6.16 9.22
N PHE A 263 11.63 7.34 9.71
CA PHE A 263 13.02 7.76 9.89
C PHE A 263 13.59 7.43 11.27
N PHE A 264 13.06 6.42 11.97
CA PHE A 264 13.46 6.05 13.34
C PHE A 264 14.95 5.73 13.49
N LYS A 265 15.65 5.39 12.38
CA LYS A 265 17.11 5.20 12.39
C LYS A 265 17.90 6.50 12.21
N LEU A 266 17.26 7.56 11.69
CA LEU A 266 17.90 8.82 11.33
C LEU A 266 17.60 9.93 12.35
N TRP A 267 16.36 9.99 12.85
CA TRP A 267 15.98 10.98 13.84
C TRP A 267 16.46 10.51 15.20
N ARG A 268 17.33 11.29 15.78
CA ARG A 268 17.73 11.07 17.19
C ARG A 268 16.57 11.51 18.06
N SER A 269 16.27 10.72 19.10
CA SER A 269 15.39 11.18 20.18
C SER A 269 16.02 12.45 20.75
N VAL A 270 15.28 13.54 20.73
CA VAL A 270 15.66 14.80 21.39
C VAL A 270 15.45 14.64 22.88
#